data_6dfa28cc9f126d970b9f418cec771606
#
_entry.id   6dfa28cc9f126d970b9f418cec771606
#
_cell.length_a   1.000
_cell.length_b   1.000
_cell.length_c   1.000
_cell.angle_alpha   90.00
_cell.angle_beta   90.00
_cell.angle_gamma   90.00
#
_symmetry.space_group_name_H-M   'P 1'
#
loop_
_entity.id
_entity.type
_entity.pdbx_description
1 polymer ?
#
loop_
_entity_poly.entity_id
_entity_poly.type
_entity_poly.pdbx_seq_one_letter_code
_entity_poly.pdbx_strand_id
1 'polypeptide(L)'
;MGKLQKDEAFYKKLWSLMVPIVLQNLMLAMVAVADAFMLGGMDQNYMSAVSLATQIQFIQNMFLAAATASLGILGAQYWGKGDKKTLDEIFCMALRLCGLVSAIFFVGCVFFGRYLMLIFTNEEVLIDYGVSYLKIAGFSYLLTGISQCYLV
;
A
#
# COMPACT_ATOMS: atom_id res chain seq x y z
N MET A 1 -41.51 13.09 10.91
CA MET A 1 -41.18 12.91 9.48
C MET A 1 -39.75 13.33 9.12
N GLY A 2 -39.14 14.36 9.70
CA GLY A 2 -37.78 14.80 9.31
C GLY A 2 -36.61 13.87 9.65
N LYS A 3 -36.71 12.99 10.64
CA LYS A 3 -35.64 12.03 10.97
C LYS A 3 -35.49 10.90 9.95
N LEU A 4 -36.61 10.31 9.51
CA LEU A 4 -36.59 9.20 8.53
C LEU A 4 -36.02 9.61 7.15
N GLN A 5 -36.34 10.83 6.72
CA GLN A 5 -35.86 11.36 5.44
C GLN A 5 -34.35 11.69 5.49
N LYS A 6 -33.82 12.04 6.66
CA LYS A 6 -32.39 12.28 6.90
C LYS A 6 -31.61 10.97 6.93
N ASP A 7 -32.23 9.90 7.43
CA ASP A 7 -31.66 8.58 7.48
C ASP A 7 -31.56 7.95 6.06
N GLU A 8 -32.58 8.08 5.21
CA GLU A 8 -32.55 7.59 3.83
C GLU A 8 -31.47 8.30 2.98
N ALA A 9 -31.36 9.62 3.09
CA ALA A 9 -30.32 10.36 2.38
C ALA A 9 -28.91 9.99 2.86
N PHE A 10 -28.76 9.73 4.15
CA PHE A 10 -27.50 9.27 4.74
C PHE A 10 -27.13 7.87 4.22
N TYR A 11 -28.04 6.91 4.26
CA TYR A 11 -27.79 5.56 3.77
C TYR A 11 -27.50 5.53 2.27
N LYS A 12 -28.20 6.32 1.47
CA LYS A 12 -27.94 6.44 0.03
C LYS A 12 -26.54 6.97 -0.25
N LYS A 13 -26.09 7.97 0.51
CA LYS A 13 -24.74 8.53 0.38
C LYS A 13 -23.68 7.54 0.88
N LEU A 14 -23.96 6.83 1.97
CA LEU A 14 -23.09 5.79 2.51
C LEU A 14 -22.89 4.67 1.49
N TRP A 15 -23.95 4.13 0.92
CA TRP A 15 -23.87 3.08 -0.10
C TRP A 15 -23.15 3.54 -1.37
N SER A 16 -23.39 4.77 -1.81
CA SER A 16 -22.70 5.36 -2.96
C SER A 16 -21.19 5.46 -2.78
N LEU A 17 -20.70 5.61 -1.55
CA LEU A 17 -19.27 5.63 -1.23
C LEU A 17 -18.73 4.24 -0.95
N MET A 18 -19.50 3.39 -0.26
CA MET A 18 -19.05 2.05 0.09
C MET A 18 -18.88 1.13 -1.12
N VAL A 19 -19.82 1.15 -2.06
CA VAL A 19 -19.82 0.24 -3.21
C VAL A 19 -18.55 0.36 -4.06
N PRO A 20 -18.10 1.57 -4.47
CA PRO A 20 -16.84 1.71 -5.19
C PRO A 20 -15.62 1.21 -4.41
N ILE A 21 -15.56 1.52 -3.10
CA ILE A 21 -14.43 1.10 -2.24
C ILE A 21 -14.40 -0.43 -2.09
N VAL A 22 -15.55 -1.06 -1.87
CA VAL A 22 -15.66 -2.52 -1.78
C VAL A 22 -15.27 -3.16 -3.10
N LEU A 23 -15.73 -2.63 -4.22
CA LEU A 23 -15.40 -3.14 -5.55
C LEU A 23 -13.90 -3.03 -5.84
N GLN A 24 -13.29 -1.90 -5.49
CA GLN A 24 -11.84 -1.69 -5.60
C GLN A 24 -11.05 -2.71 -4.77
N ASN A 25 -11.43 -2.92 -3.49
CA ASN A 25 -10.79 -3.90 -2.64
C ASN A 25 -10.98 -5.34 -3.14
N LEU A 26 -12.15 -5.64 -3.70
CA LEU A 26 -12.42 -6.94 -4.32
C LEU A 26 -11.50 -7.18 -5.53
N MET A 27 -11.33 -6.18 -6.39
CA MET A 27 -10.40 -6.29 -7.53
C MET A 27 -8.95 -6.50 -7.07
N LEU A 28 -8.50 -5.78 -6.03
CA LEU A 28 -7.16 -5.98 -5.46
C LEU A 28 -7.01 -7.39 -4.85
N ALA A 29 -8.04 -7.89 -4.18
CA ALA A 29 -8.05 -9.25 -3.65
C ALA A 29 -7.99 -10.31 -4.77
N MET A 30 -8.68 -10.09 -5.89
CA MET A 30 -8.62 -11.00 -7.05
C MET A 30 -7.21 -11.02 -7.67
N VAL A 31 -6.53 -9.88 -7.74
CA VAL A 31 -5.12 -9.82 -8.19
C VAL A 31 -4.23 -10.64 -7.25
N ALA A 32 -4.38 -10.46 -5.93
CA ALA A 32 -3.60 -11.22 -4.95
C ALA A 32 -3.85 -12.75 -5.03
N VAL A 33 -5.09 -13.17 -5.31
CA VAL A 33 -5.41 -14.58 -5.55
C VAL A 33 -4.76 -15.09 -6.84
N ALA A 34 -4.78 -14.30 -7.90
CA ALA A 34 -4.12 -14.66 -9.16
C ALA A 34 -2.61 -14.80 -8.98
N ASP A 35 -1.97 -13.88 -8.25
CA ASP A 35 -0.55 -13.95 -7.91
C ASP A 35 -0.22 -15.22 -7.11
N ALA A 36 -1.03 -15.53 -6.09
CA ALA A 36 -0.88 -16.74 -5.28
C ALA A 36 -1.03 -18.03 -6.13
N PHE A 37 -1.96 -18.03 -7.08
CA PHE A 37 -2.16 -19.16 -7.99
C PHE A 37 -0.98 -19.35 -8.95
N MET A 38 -0.42 -18.24 -9.47
CA MET A 38 0.78 -18.28 -10.31
C MET A 38 2.01 -18.78 -9.54
N LEU A 39 2.17 -18.34 -8.29
CA LEU A 39 3.25 -18.80 -7.42
C LEU A 39 3.12 -20.27 -7.02
N GLY A 40 1.89 -20.77 -6.86
CA GLY A 40 1.62 -22.17 -6.50
C GLY A 40 2.06 -23.19 -7.55
N GLY A 41 2.30 -22.78 -8.79
CA GLY A 41 2.88 -23.60 -9.86
C GLY A 41 4.41 -23.61 -9.91
N MET A 42 5.08 -22.84 -9.05
CA MET A 42 6.54 -22.72 -9.01
C MET A 42 7.18 -23.64 -7.97
N ASP A 43 8.51 -23.77 -8.04
CA ASP A 43 9.31 -24.53 -7.07
C ASP A 43 9.09 -23.98 -5.64
N GLN A 44 9.02 -24.90 -4.66
CA GLN A 44 8.76 -24.58 -3.25
C GLN A 44 9.76 -23.56 -2.68
N ASN A 45 11.03 -23.65 -3.09
CA ASN A 45 12.06 -22.70 -2.65
C ASN A 45 11.79 -21.29 -3.15
N TYR A 46 11.33 -21.16 -4.39
CA TYR A 46 10.98 -19.85 -4.96
C TYR A 46 9.76 -19.23 -4.24
N MET A 47 8.73 -20.03 -3.99
CA MET A 47 7.54 -19.61 -3.27
C MET A 47 7.88 -19.14 -1.84
N SER A 48 8.77 -19.86 -1.15
CA SER A 48 9.24 -19.49 0.19
C SER A 48 10.02 -18.17 0.17
N ALA A 49 10.92 -17.98 -0.81
CA ALA A 49 11.71 -16.76 -0.94
C ALA A 49 10.83 -15.54 -1.22
N VAL A 50 9.83 -15.66 -2.11
CA VAL A 50 8.87 -14.58 -2.39
C VAL A 50 8.02 -14.27 -1.16
N SER A 51 7.58 -15.27 -0.42
CA SER A 51 6.81 -15.08 0.82
C SER A 51 7.61 -14.30 1.87
N LEU A 52 8.91 -14.56 2.03
CA LEU A 52 9.79 -13.79 2.91
C LEU A 52 9.99 -12.36 2.40
N ALA A 53 10.18 -12.18 1.09
CA ALA A 53 10.34 -10.86 0.50
C ALA A 53 9.07 -9.99 0.65
N THR A 54 7.88 -10.58 0.61
CA THR A 54 6.62 -9.86 0.82
C THR A 54 6.45 -9.34 2.26
N GLN A 55 7.16 -9.89 3.24
CA GLN A 55 7.17 -9.32 4.60
C GLN A 55 7.78 -7.90 4.62
N ILE A 56 8.77 -7.66 3.78
CA ILE A 56 9.38 -6.32 3.64
C ILE A 56 8.35 -5.35 3.05
N GLN A 57 7.59 -5.78 2.04
CA GLN A 57 6.50 -5.00 1.47
C GLN A 57 5.40 -4.70 2.50
N PHE A 58 5.08 -5.66 3.35
CA PHE A 58 4.10 -5.48 4.42
C PHE A 58 4.52 -4.37 5.39
N ILE A 59 5.80 -4.36 5.81
CA ILE A 59 6.34 -3.31 6.67
C ILE A 59 6.24 -1.93 5.98
N GLN A 60 6.61 -1.83 4.71
CA GLN A 60 6.46 -0.60 3.94
C GLN A 60 5.01 -0.13 3.90
N ASN A 61 4.08 -1.03 3.61
CA ASN A 61 2.65 -0.71 3.56
C ASN A 61 2.11 -0.20 4.90
N MET A 62 2.62 -0.69 6.03
CA MET A 62 2.24 -0.16 7.35
C MET A 62 2.63 1.32 7.52
N PHE A 63 3.84 1.71 7.09
CA PHE A 63 4.26 3.11 7.13
C PHE A 63 3.42 3.99 6.18
N LEU A 64 3.17 3.51 4.98
CA LEU A 64 2.33 4.22 4.01
C LEU A 64 0.89 4.36 4.51
N ALA A 65 0.31 3.31 5.09
CA ALA A 65 -1.03 3.33 5.65
C ALA A 65 -1.16 4.34 6.80
N ALA A 66 -0.16 4.44 7.67
CA ALA A 66 -0.16 5.45 8.74
C ALA A 66 -0.12 6.88 8.17
N ALA A 67 0.70 7.13 7.16
CA ALA A 67 0.80 8.44 6.52
C ALA A 67 -0.49 8.81 5.78
N THR A 68 -1.08 7.88 5.03
CA THR A 68 -2.32 8.11 4.28
C THR A 68 -3.54 8.22 5.18
N ALA A 69 -3.62 7.47 6.27
CA ALA A 69 -4.67 7.63 7.27
C ALA A 69 -4.64 9.03 7.90
N SER A 70 -3.44 9.54 8.22
CA SER A 70 -3.27 10.89 8.73
C SER A 70 -3.72 11.95 7.72
N LEU A 71 -3.37 11.76 6.44
CA LEU A 71 -3.81 12.63 5.35
C LEU A 71 -5.33 12.63 5.21
N GLY A 72 -5.97 11.45 5.26
CA GLY A 72 -7.43 11.33 5.16
C GLY A 72 -8.15 12.04 6.29
N ILE A 73 -7.68 11.91 7.53
CA ILE A 73 -8.27 12.57 8.71
C ILE A 73 -8.15 14.08 8.62
N LEU A 74 -6.92 14.59 8.37
CA LEU A 74 -6.69 16.03 8.26
C LEU A 74 -7.38 16.61 7.02
N GLY A 75 -7.29 15.89 5.88
CA GLY A 75 -7.95 16.28 4.64
C GLY A 75 -9.46 16.49 4.81
N ALA A 76 -10.15 15.55 5.46
CA ALA A 76 -11.57 15.65 5.73
C ALA A 76 -11.93 16.87 6.62
N GLN A 77 -11.09 17.18 7.61
CA GLN A 77 -11.30 18.33 8.49
C GLN A 77 -11.16 19.68 7.77
N TYR A 78 -10.09 19.85 6.97
CA TYR A 78 -9.85 21.10 6.25
C TYR A 78 -10.78 21.25 5.04
N TRP A 79 -11.15 20.14 4.40
CA TRP A 79 -12.20 20.15 3.38
C TRP A 79 -13.54 20.64 3.94
N GLY A 80 -13.91 20.18 5.14
CA GLY A 80 -15.13 20.62 5.83
C GLY A 80 -15.12 22.10 6.22
N LYS A 81 -13.92 22.69 6.43
CA LYS A 81 -13.74 24.14 6.67
C LYS A 81 -13.71 24.97 5.39
N GLY A 82 -13.60 24.34 4.23
CA GLY A 82 -13.46 25.02 2.94
C GLY A 82 -12.06 25.62 2.67
N ASP A 83 -11.06 25.28 3.49
CA ASP A 83 -9.69 25.76 3.36
C ASP A 83 -8.89 24.88 2.42
N LYS A 84 -9.03 25.14 1.12
CA LYS A 84 -8.37 24.39 0.07
C LYS A 84 -6.84 24.58 0.08
N LYS A 85 -6.36 25.77 0.49
CA LYS A 85 -4.92 26.05 0.48
C LYS A 85 -4.17 25.19 1.48
N THR A 86 -4.67 25.08 2.69
CA THR A 86 -4.10 24.20 3.72
C THR A 86 -4.21 22.72 3.34
N LEU A 87 -5.29 22.34 2.64
CA LEU A 87 -5.47 20.99 2.12
C LEU A 87 -4.37 20.62 1.12
N ASP A 88 -4.06 21.50 0.16
CA ASP A 88 -3.00 21.29 -0.83
C ASP A 88 -1.62 21.18 -0.15
N GLU A 89 -1.36 21.99 0.87
CA GLU A 89 -0.11 21.93 1.64
C GLU A 89 0.04 20.58 2.37
N ILE A 90 -1.03 20.09 3.02
CA ILE A 90 -1.05 18.78 3.69
C ILE A 90 -0.83 17.66 2.68
N PHE A 91 -1.48 17.72 1.53
CA PHE A 91 -1.31 16.72 0.48
C PHE A 91 0.15 16.68 -0.04
N CYS A 92 0.75 17.84 -0.32
CA CYS A 92 2.14 17.93 -0.74
C CYS A 92 3.10 17.40 0.33
N MET A 93 2.83 17.66 1.61
CA MET A 93 3.64 17.15 2.72
C MET A 93 3.54 15.62 2.81
N ALA A 94 2.33 15.07 2.73
CA ALA A 94 2.12 13.62 2.75
C ALA A 94 2.77 12.94 1.53
N LEU A 95 2.68 13.54 0.34
CA LEU A 95 3.32 13.02 -0.86
C LEU A 95 4.85 12.97 -0.72
N ARG A 96 5.46 14.00 -0.13
CA ARG A 96 6.90 14.01 0.17
C ARG A 96 7.26 12.92 1.17
N LEU A 97 6.48 12.77 2.24
CA LEU A 97 6.71 11.75 3.27
C LEU A 97 6.62 10.34 2.68
N CYS A 98 5.55 10.03 1.96
CA CYS A 98 5.37 8.74 1.30
C CYS A 98 6.45 8.48 0.25
N GLY A 99 6.84 9.50 -0.51
CA GLY A 99 7.93 9.42 -1.47
C GLY A 99 9.28 9.13 -0.80
N LEU A 100 9.59 9.78 0.32
CA LEU A 100 10.80 9.50 1.10
C LEU A 100 10.81 8.07 1.65
N VAL A 101 9.72 7.63 2.27
CA VAL A 101 9.59 6.25 2.76
C VAL A 101 9.79 5.25 1.63
N SER A 102 9.11 5.45 0.50
CA SER A 102 9.23 4.56 -0.66
C SER A 102 10.65 4.56 -1.25
N ALA A 103 11.32 5.72 -1.30
CA ALA A 103 12.70 5.82 -1.76
C ALA A 103 13.68 5.09 -0.83
N ILE A 104 13.50 5.18 0.48
CA ILE A 104 14.31 4.46 1.46
C ILE A 104 14.16 2.95 1.27
N PHE A 105 12.92 2.47 1.14
CA PHE A 105 12.65 1.04 0.89
C PHE A 105 13.18 0.59 -0.47
N PHE A 106 13.07 1.41 -1.51
CA PHE A 106 13.65 1.12 -2.82
C PHE A 106 15.17 0.95 -2.74
N VAL A 107 15.87 1.91 -2.15
CA VAL A 107 17.33 1.84 -1.96
C VAL A 107 17.69 0.62 -1.11
N GLY A 108 16.95 0.37 -0.02
CA GLY A 108 17.13 -0.80 0.83
C GLY A 108 16.98 -2.11 0.07
N CYS A 109 15.94 -2.27 -0.72
CA CYS A 109 15.69 -3.49 -1.48
C CYS A 109 16.69 -3.71 -2.62
N VAL A 110 17.11 -2.65 -3.31
CA VAL A 110 18.03 -2.75 -4.45
C VAL A 110 19.47 -2.93 -4.00
N PHE A 111 19.94 -2.14 -3.03
CA PHE A 111 21.35 -2.16 -2.60
C PHE A 111 21.61 -3.09 -1.41
N PHE A 112 20.65 -3.20 -0.50
CA PHE A 112 20.78 -4.00 0.72
C PHE A 112 19.85 -5.22 0.75
N GLY A 113 19.29 -5.63 -0.40
CA GLY A 113 18.37 -6.76 -0.49
C GLY A 113 18.90 -8.05 0.12
N ARG A 114 20.21 -8.34 -0.04
CA ARG A 114 20.85 -9.50 0.57
C ARG A 114 20.85 -9.44 2.10
N TYR A 115 21.16 -8.28 2.69
CA TYR A 115 21.13 -8.10 4.14
C TYR A 115 19.71 -8.17 4.71
N LEU A 116 18.72 -7.65 3.96
CA LEU A 116 17.33 -7.74 4.34
C LEU A 116 16.85 -9.19 4.34
N MET A 117 17.23 -9.98 3.35
CA MET A 117 16.89 -11.41 3.31
C MET A 117 17.58 -12.20 4.41
N LEU A 118 18.84 -11.87 4.77
CA LEU A 118 19.59 -12.50 5.86
C LEU A 118 18.91 -12.34 7.24
N ILE A 119 18.08 -11.31 7.44
CA ILE A 119 17.30 -11.13 8.67
C ILE A 119 16.21 -12.21 8.79
N PHE A 120 15.69 -12.69 7.66
CA PHE A 120 14.57 -13.63 7.62
C PHE A 120 15.01 -15.08 7.40
N THR A 121 16.14 -15.31 6.71
CA THR A 121 16.62 -16.67 6.40
C THR A 121 18.14 -16.72 6.27
N ASN A 122 18.72 -17.88 6.62
CA ASN A 122 20.15 -18.16 6.43
C ASN A 122 20.41 -19.08 5.23
N GLU A 123 19.39 -19.48 4.49
CA GLU A 123 19.52 -20.36 3.31
C GLU A 123 19.91 -19.55 2.07
N GLU A 124 21.10 -19.80 1.52
CA GLU A 124 21.64 -19.06 0.36
C GLU A 124 20.72 -19.11 -0.87
N VAL A 125 20.08 -20.25 -1.12
CA VAL A 125 19.16 -20.43 -2.23
C VAL A 125 17.95 -19.50 -2.14
N LEU A 126 17.39 -19.37 -0.93
CA LEU A 126 16.25 -18.47 -0.69
C LEU A 126 16.67 -16.99 -0.78
N ILE A 127 17.89 -16.69 -0.35
CA ILE A 127 18.44 -15.33 -0.43
C ILE A 127 18.61 -14.90 -1.89
N ASP A 128 19.16 -15.72 -2.75
CA ASP A 128 19.40 -15.40 -4.16
C ASP A 128 18.09 -15.18 -4.94
N TYR A 129 17.10 -16.05 -4.73
CA TYR A 129 15.76 -15.86 -5.30
C TYR A 129 15.07 -14.62 -4.74
N GLY A 130 15.14 -14.40 -3.43
CA GLY A 130 14.55 -13.25 -2.77
C GLY A 130 15.18 -11.92 -3.21
N VAL A 131 16.49 -11.84 -3.36
CA VAL A 131 17.19 -10.64 -3.86
C VAL A 131 16.81 -10.34 -5.30
N SER A 132 16.70 -11.35 -6.16
CA SER A 132 16.26 -11.18 -7.54
C SER A 132 14.83 -10.63 -7.61
N TYR A 133 13.94 -11.14 -6.77
CA TYR A 133 12.58 -10.63 -6.63
C TYR A 133 12.55 -9.18 -6.10
N LEU A 134 13.30 -8.88 -5.02
CA LEU A 134 13.33 -7.56 -4.39
C LEU A 134 13.85 -6.46 -5.33
N LYS A 135 14.77 -6.77 -6.22
CA LYS A 135 15.26 -5.81 -7.22
C LYS A 135 14.14 -5.34 -8.16
N ILE A 136 13.30 -6.27 -8.60
CA ILE A 136 12.16 -5.97 -9.49
C ILE A 136 11.03 -5.32 -8.67
N ALA A 137 10.69 -5.90 -7.53
CA ALA A 137 9.64 -5.40 -6.65
C ALA A 137 9.93 -4.00 -6.09
N GLY A 138 11.21 -3.65 -5.90
CA GLY A 138 11.63 -2.33 -5.45
C GLY A 138 11.10 -1.19 -6.32
N PHE A 139 11.07 -1.36 -7.64
CA PHE A 139 10.45 -0.38 -8.54
C PHE A 139 8.96 -0.23 -8.29
N SER A 140 8.24 -1.34 -8.04
CA SER A 140 6.83 -1.30 -7.69
C SER A 140 6.59 -0.58 -6.37
N TYR A 141 7.51 -0.66 -5.42
CA TYR A 141 7.40 0.00 -4.11
C TYR A 141 7.43 1.53 -4.23
N LEU A 142 8.22 2.09 -5.16
CA LEU A 142 8.18 3.52 -5.45
C LEU A 142 6.82 3.95 -6.00
N LEU A 143 6.30 3.21 -6.97
CA LEU A 143 5.00 3.51 -7.57
C LEU A 143 3.86 3.38 -6.57
N THR A 144 3.90 2.36 -5.71
CA THR A 144 2.91 2.13 -4.67
C THR A 144 2.83 3.31 -3.71
N GLY A 145 3.97 3.87 -3.28
CA GLY A 145 3.99 5.02 -2.37
C GLY A 145 3.32 6.26 -2.96
N ILE A 146 3.52 6.52 -4.23
CA ILE A 146 2.87 7.63 -4.94
C ILE A 146 1.38 7.34 -5.11
N SER A 147 1.02 6.14 -5.57
CA SER A 147 -0.38 5.74 -5.78
C SER A 147 -1.21 5.81 -4.50
N GLN A 148 -0.66 5.41 -3.37
CA GLN A 148 -1.37 5.42 -2.09
C GLN A 148 -1.77 6.83 -1.66
N CYS A 149 -0.95 7.85 -1.95
CA CYS A 149 -1.30 9.24 -1.65
C CYS A 149 -2.46 9.77 -2.50
N TYR A 150 -2.61 9.29 -3.74
CA TYR A 150 -3.71 9.70 -4.62
C TYR A 150 -5.02 8.93 -4.37
N LEU A 151 -4.96 7.80 -3.66
CA LEU A 151 -6.14 6.99 -3.34
C LEU A 151 -6.89 7.48 -2.09
N VAL A 152 -6.34 8.39 -1.32
CA VAL A 152 -6.94 9.00 -0.12
C VAL A 152 -7.62 10.31 -0.45
#